data_9602f0ce452fc94aaab4a76811ed80d7
#
_entry.id   9602f0ce452fc94aaab4a76811ed80d7
#
_cell.length_a   1.000
_cell.length_b   1.000
_cell.length_c   1.000
_cell.angle_alpha   90.00
_cell.angle_beta   90.00
_cell.angle_gamma   90.00
#
_symmetry.space_group_name_H-M   'P 1'
#
loop_
_entity.id
_entity.type
_entity.pdbx_description
1 polymer ?
#
loop_
_entity_poly.entity_id
_entity_poly.type
_entity_poly.pdbx_seq_one_letter_code
_entity_poly.pdbx_strand_id
1 'polypeptide(L)'
;MTRMRRRSLPLAAVVAALLLGAQPALACGGLVGPGGTVRLARTTTLAGYAGGVEHYLTSFTYAGGGARFGSIVPLPGVPSEVAKGGEWTLQRLARETQPQPELVRAVALADAAAPAEELLTARVDALDLTVLRGGGRAVGEWARAHGFGLSVDAPEVLDFYAARSPIFLAASFDARRAEARGQGLGSGTPVHLTIPTANPWVPLRILGLGHRPADPIQADVYLLTDRRPALLPGPVDGGRRGVSLERSGPASAQLLADLRADTGMGWLPASGMWLSYLRVDTTAGALTHDLAVDASGHGRPSPVAAGLAVPAGDGAGPPGTWPGPALALAVAAALAGLVLARRGRSALR
;
A
#
# COMPACT_ATOMS: atom_id res chain seq x y z
N MET A 1 -53.45 24.56 -47.06
CA MET A 1 -53.37 24.48 -45.59
C MET A 1 -52.46 23.32 -45.20
N THR A 2 -51.20 23.58 -44.99
CA THR A 2 -50.15 22.54 -44.72
C THR A 2 -49.76 22.64 -43.27
N ARG A 3 -50.07 21.65 -42.42
CA ARG A 3 -49.74 21.59 -41.00
C ARG A 3 -48.30 21.13 -40.82
N MET A 4 -47.48 22.04 -40.39
CA MET A 4 -46.07 21.80 -39.99
C MET A 4 -46.02 21.12 -38.60
N ARG A 5 -45.76 19.81 -38.57
CA ARG A 5 -45.50 19.05 -37.31
C ARG A 5 -44.14 19.42 -36.77
N ARG A 6 -44.08 20.21 -35.70
CA ARG A 6 -42.86 20.40 -34.88
C ARG A 6 -42.53 19.09 -34.16
N ARG A 7 -41.41 18.51 -34.52
CA ARG A 7 -40.79 17.39 -33.76
C ARG A 7 -40.10 17.97 -32.53
N SER A 8 -40.71 17.84 -31.36
CA SER A 8 -40.09 18.05 -30.09
C SER A 8 -39.14 16.85 -29.80
N LEU A 9 -37.83 17.03 -29.95
CA LEU A 9 -36.86 16.06 -29.40
C LEU A 9 -36.96 16.07 -27.87
N PRO A 10 -36.89 14.91 -27.22
CA PRO A 10 -37.06 14.83 -25.79
C PRO A 10 -35.79 15.36 -25.10
N LEU A 11 -35.95 16.44 -24.34
CA LEU A 11 -34.96 17.04 -23.45
C LEU A 11 -34.43 16.05 -22.40
N ALA A 12 -35.15 14.94 -22.21
CA ALA A 12 -34.78 13.86 -21.27
C ALA A 12 -33.51 13.11 -21.63
N ALA A 13 -33.07 13.08 -22.91
CA ALA A 13 -31.84 12.38 -23.32
C ALA A 13 -30.59 13.14 -22.98
N VAL A 14 -30.64 14.46 -22.83
CA VAL A 14 -29.45 15.29 -22.48
C VAL A 14 -29.16 15.26 -20.98
N VAL A 15 -30.22 15.15 -20.14
CA VAL A 15 -30.06 15.07 -18.68
C VAL A 15 -29.46 13.72 -18.25
N ALA A 16 -29.78 12.63 -18.95
CA ALA A 16 -29.22 11.31 -18.66
C ALA A 16 -27.74 11.18 -19.00
N ALA A 17 -27.21 11.98 -19.94
CA ALA A 17 -25.76 11.96 -20.31
C ALA A 17 -24.88 12.76 -19.34
N LEU A 18 -25.43 13.62 -18.49
CA LEU A 18 -24.67 14.43 -17.51
C LEU A 18 -24.47 13.74 -16.16
N LEU A 19 -25.04 12.56 -15.94
CA LEU A 19 -24.92 11.82 -14.66
C LEU A 19 -23.82 10.74 -14.67
N LEU A 20 -23.00 10.65 -15.71
CA LEU A 20 -22.01 9.57 -15.90
C LEU A 20 -20.55 9.97 -15.61
N GLY A 21 -20.29 11.03 -14.85
CA GLY A 21 -18.94 11.60 -14.84
C GLY A 21 -18.25 11.94 -13.53
N ALA A 22 -18.67 11.44 -12.36
CA ALA A 22 -17.95 11.76 -11.13
C ALA A 22 -17.46 10.47 -10.42
N GLN A 23 -16.16 10.19 -10.51
CA GLN A 23 -15.50 9.10 -9.78
C GLN A 23 -14.78 9.70 -8.56
N PRO A 24 -15.00 9.17 -7.34
CA PRO A 24 -14.32 9.65 -6.14
C PRO A 24 -12.87 9.16 -6.04
N ALA A 25 -12.01 9.95 -5.40
CA ALA A 25 -10.62 9.63 -5.09
C ALA A 25 -10.50 8.86 -3.76
N LEU A 26 -9.58 7.89 -3.65
CA LEU A 26 -9.45 6.95 -2.53
C LEU A 26 -7.98 6.71 -2.10
N ALA A 27 -7.77 6.12 -0.92
CA ALA A 27 -6.47 5.96 -0.26
C ALA A 27 -5.55 4.85 -0.82
N CYS A 28 -4.24 4.94 -0.56
CA CYS A 28 -3.24 3.92 -0.88
C CYS A 28 -3.33 2.70 0.04
N GLY A 29 -4.22 1.77 -0.27
CA GLY A 29 -4.36 0.50 0.45
C GLY A 29 -5.25 -0.46 -0.35
N GLY A 30 -5.04 -1.76 -0.19
CA GLY A 30 -5.93 -2.77 -0.77
C GLY A 30 -7.28 -2.71 -0.05
N LEU A 31 -8.36 -2.47 -0.78
CA LEU A 31 -9.70 -2.47 -0.22
C LEU A 31 -10.27 -3.89 -0.14
N VAL A 32 -10.81 -4.21 1.01
CA VAL A 32 -11.41 -5.51 1.31
C VAL A 32 -12.82 -5.30 1.86
N GLY A 33 -13.83 -5.89 1.21
CA GLY A 33 -15.22 -5.73 1.60
C GLY A 33 -16.03 -7.02 1.45
N PRO A 34 -17.17 -7.16 2.14
CA PRO A 34 -18.04 -8.30 1.96
C PRO A 34 -18.62 -8.27 0.54
N GLY A 35 -18.22 -9.22 -0.29
CA GLY A 35 -18.75 -9.39 -1.65
C GLY A 35 -17.96 -8.72 -2.78
N GLY A 36 -16.76 -8.21 -2.54
CA GLY A 36 -15.85 -7.77 -3.62
C GLY A 36 -16.31 -6.55 -4.43
N THR A 37 -17.17 -5.71 -3.91
CA THR A 37 -17.82 -4.61 -4.63
C THR A 37 -17.14 -3.25 -4.48
N VAL A 38 -16.05 -3.15 -3.76
CA VAL A 38 -15.35 -1.87 -3.53
C VAL A 38 -14.22 -1.70 -4.54
N ARG A 39 -14.24 -0.62 -5.30
CA ARG A 39 -13.20 -0.28 -6.29
C ARG A 39 -12.45 0.97 -5.86
N LEU A 40 -11.14 0.91 -5.93
CA LEU A 40 -10.29 2.10 -5.85
C LEU A 40 -10.44 2.91 -7.14
N ALA A 41 -10.76 4.19 -7.03
CA ALA A 41 -10.78 5.08 -8.18
C ALA A 41 -9.46 5.81 -8.35
N ARG A 42 -9.01 6.54 -7.33
CA ARG A 42 -7.73 7.26 -7.28
C ARG A 42 -7.29 7.39 -5.82
N THR A 43 -6.00 7.27 -5.55
CA THR A 43 -5.48 7.41 -4.20
C THR A 43 -4.51 8.58 -4.11
N THR A 44 -4.44 9.20 -2.93
CA THR A 44 -3.50 10.28 -2.66
C THR A 44 -2.78 10.00 -1.35
N THR A 45 -1.45 10.03 -1.40
CA THR A 45 -0.58 9.74 -0.25
C THR A 45 0.57 10.73 -0.20
N LEU A 46 0.93 11.14 1.01
CA LEU A 46 2.20 11.77 1.32
C LEU A 46 3.08 10.78 2.09
N ALA A 47 4.28 10.51 1.59
CA ALA A 47 5.35 9.89 2.34
C ALA A 47 6.44 10.95 2.60
N GLY A 48 6.49 11.44 3.82
CA GLY A 48 7.53 12.34 4.28
C GLY A 48 8.64 11.55 4.95
N TYR A 49 9.91 11.88 4.73
CA TYR A 49 11.01 11.19 5.36
C TYR A 49 12.07 12.17 5.83
N ALA A 50 12.29 12.17 7.14
CA ALA A 50 13.32 12.98 7.78
C ALA A 50 13.85 12.27 9.03
N GLY A 51 15.15 12.36 9.27
CA GLY A 51 15.78 11.84 10.51
C GLY A 51 15.58 10.34 10.76
N GLY A 52 15.43 9.51 9.73
CA GLY A 52 15.21 8.07 9.89
C GLY A 52 13.76 7.66 10.18
N VAL A 53 12.83 8.60 10.02
CA VAL A 53 11.39 8.37 10.27
C VAL A 53 10.60 8.67 9.00
N GLU A 54 9.75 7.75 8.61
CA GLU A 54 8.74 7.95 7.58
C GLU A 54 7.45 8.47 8.22
N HIS A 55 6.99 9.62 7.77
CA HIS A 55 5.70 10.21 8.08
C HIS A 55 4.74 9.90 6.93
N TYR A 56 3.96 8.86 7.09
CA TYR A 56 3.05 8.37 6.06
C TYR A 56 1.65 8.93 6.32
N LEU A 57 1.19 9.84 5.45
CA LEU A 57 -0.15 10.41 5.52
C LEU A 57 -0.98 9.90 4.35
N THR A 58 -2.08 9.24 4.65
CA THR A 58 -3.04 8.74 3.66
C THR A 58 -4.46 9.05 4.09
N SER A 59 -5.35 9.26 3.13
CA SER A 59 -6.75 9.50 3.41
C SER A 59 -7.58 8.31 2.95
N PHE A 60 -8.37 7.76 3.86
CA PHE A 60 -9.29 6.66 3.56
C PHE A 60 -10.63 7.23 3.13
N THR A 61 -10.89 7.22 1.85
CA THR A 61 -12.19 7.63 1.26
C THR A 61 -12.88 6.39 0.71
N TYR A 62 -14.13 6.20 1.08
CA TYR A 62 -14.87 4.98 0.75
C TYR A 62 -16.02 5.26 -0.20
N ALA A 63 -16.10 4.52 -1.30
CA ALA A 63 -17.16 4.57 -2.29
C ALA A 63 -17.88 3.23 -2.37
N GLY A 64 -19.16 3.20 -2.05
CA GLY A 64 -20.01 2.00 -2.20
C GLY A 64 -21.10 1.92 -1.13
N GLY A 65 -22.27 1.37 -1.48
CA GLY A 65 -23.37 1.07 -0.57
C GLY A 65 -23.26 -0.36 -0.06
N GLY A 66 -22.67 -0.57 1.09
CA GLY A 66 -22.54 -1.89 1.69
C GLY A 66 -22.14 -1.83 3.14
N ALA A 67 -22.44 -2.85 3.90
CA ALA A 67 -22.32 -2.84 5.36
C ALA A 67 -20.84 -2.84 5.71
N ARG A 68 -19.88 -3.14 5.80
CA ARG A 68 -18.51 -3.04 6.30
C ARG A 68 -17.48 -3.15 5.16
N PHE A 69 -16.49 -2.31 5.18
CA PHE A 69 -15.27 -2.56 4.43
C PHE A 69 -14.07 -1.98 5.18
N GLY A 70 -12.92 -2.50 4.86
CA GLY A 70 -11.67 -2.09 5.44
C GLY A 70 -10.61 -1.87 4.38
N SER A 71 -9.45 -1.45 4.81
CA SER A 71 -8.26 -1.34 3.99
C SER A 71 -7.10 -2.02 4.70
N ILE A 72 -6.23 -2.66 3.93
CA ILE A 72 -4.96 -3.20 4.42
C ILE A 72 -3.84 -2.41 3.76
N VAL A 73 -2.99 -1.79 4.58
CA VAL A 73 -1.81 -1.02 4.14
C VAL A 73 -0.56 -1.71 4.67
N PRO A 74 0.30 -2.24 3.81
CA PRO A 74 1.59 -2.77 4.25
C PRO A 74 2.53 -1.63 4.67
N LEU A 75 3.27 -1.82 5.76
CA LEU A 75 4.14 -0.81 6.33
C LEU A 75 5.61 -1.25 6.32
N PRO A 76 6.59 -0.32 6.14
CA PRO A 76 8.02 -0.64 6.16
C PRO A 76 8.57 -0.95 7.55
N GLY A 77 7.78 -0.74 8.60
CA GLY A 77 8.15 -0.98 9.99
C GLY A 77 6.96 -0.81 10.93
N VAL A 78 7.18 -1.06 12.20
CA VAL A 78 6.18 -0.83 13.25
C VAL A 78 6.05 0.68 13.48
N PRO A 79 4.87 1.29 13.30
CA PRO A 79 4.69 2.70 13.61
C PRO A 79 4.84 2.94 15.12
N SER A 80 5.53 4.00 15.48
CA SER A 80 5.59 4.50 16.86
C SER A 80 4.32 5.27 17.24
N GLU A 81 3.58 5.76 16.23
CA GLU A 81 2.34 6.49 16.43
C GLU A 81 1.39 6.28 15.24
N VAL A 82 0.10 6.16 15.55
CA VAL A 82 -1.02 6.18 14.60
C VAL A 82 -2.01 7.22 15.08
N ALA A 83 -2.17 8.32 14.36
CA ALA A 83 -2.95 9.47 14.76
C ALA A 83 -3.85 9.99 13.63
N LYS A 84 -4.74 10.93 13.94
CA LYS A 84 -5.46 11.70 12.94
C LYS A 84 -4.48 12.59 12.20
N GLY A 85 -4.48 12.52 10.87
CA GLY A 85 -3.71 13.40 10.01
C GLY A 85 -4.41 14.73 9.72
N GLY A 86 -3.68 15.63 9.11
CA GLY A 86 -4.18 16.94 8.73
C GLY A 86 -5.31 16.88 7.70
N GLU A 87 -6.30 17.73 7.86
CA GLU A 87 -7.52 17.69 7.05
C GLU A 87 -7.32 18.29 5.64
N TRP A 88 -6.30 19.12 5.46
CA TRP A 88 -6.05 19.85 4.21
C TRP A 88 -4.65 19.66 3.62
N THR A 89 -3.75 18.94 4.30
CA THR A 89 -2.37 18.68 3.84
C THR A 89 -2.32 18.12 2.41
N LEU A 90 -3.07 17.05 2.13
CA LEU A 90 -3.09 16.44 0.80
C LEU A 90 -3.69 17.37 -0.26
N GLN A 91 -4.70 18.16 0.11
CA GLN A 91 -5.31 19.16 -0.77
C GLN A 91 -4.33 20.29 -1.07
N ARG A 92 -3.55 20.73 -0.07
CA ARG A 92 -2.53 21.79 -0.26
C ARG A 92 -1.41 21.31 -1.19
N LEU A 93 -0.97 20.06 -1.05
CA LEU A 93 -0.01 19.45 -1.96
C LEU A 93 -0.56 19.32 -3.39
N ALA A 94 -1.82 18.91 -3.52
CA ALA A 94 -2.48 18.87 -4.82
C ALA A 94 -2.55 20.25 -5.49
N ARG A 95 -2.88 21.30 -4.76
CA ARG A 95 -2.86 22.67 -5.29
C ARG A 95 -1.47 23.14 -5.70
N GLU A 96 -0.44 22.69 -5.01
CA GLU A 96 0.95 23.03 -5.35
C GLU A 96 1.40 22.41 -6.67
N THR A 97 0.83 21.28 -7.06
CA THR A 97 1.35 20.42 -8.14
C THR A 97 0.39 20.20 -9.30
N GLN A 98 -0.91 20.43 -9.12
CA GLN A 98 -1.95 20.14 -10.13
C GLN A 98 -2.86 21.35 -10.37
N PRO A 99 -3.29 21.61 -11.62
CA PRO A 99 -4.44 22.48 -11.89
C PRO A 99 -5.72 21.78 -11.39
N GLN A 100 -6.59 22.48 -10.71
CA GLN A 100 -7.72 21.93 -9.95
C GLN A 100 -8.80 21.20 -10.75
N PRO A 101 -9.32 20.06 -10.27
CA PRO A 101 -10.69 19.58 -10.50
C PRO A 101 -11.52 19.54 -9.19
N GLU A 102 -12.84 19.57 -9.33
CA GLU A 102 -13.82 19.64 -8.23
C GLU A 102 -14.14 18.31 -7.54
N LEU A 103 -14.66 18.36 -6.30
CA LEU A 103 -14.86 17.24 -5.36
C LEU A 103 -16.30 16.66 -5.39
N VAL A 104 -16.43 15.33 -5.21
CA VAL A 104 -17.72 14.64 -4.97
C VAL A 104 -17.59 13.55 -3.90
N ARG A 105 -18.68 13.28 -3.16
CA ARG A 105 -18.78 12.46 -1.93
C ARG A 105 -19.42 11.08 -2.09
N ALA A 106 -19.12 10.07 -1.23
CA ALA A 106 -19.79 8.76 -1.16
C ALA A 106 -19.69 8.00 0.19
N VAL A 107 -20.44 6.90 0.38
CA VAL A 107 -20.91 6.33 1.67
C VAL A 107 -20.54 4.85 1.96
N ALA A 108 -20.65 4.41 3.16
CA ALA A 108 -20.04 3.42 4.05
C ALA A 108 -20.75 2.08 4.39
N LEU A 109 -20.13 1.23 5.21
CA LEU A 109 -20.46 0.30 6.34
C LEU A 109 -19.84 -1.11 6.28
N ALA A 110 -19.67 -1.78 7.29
CA ALA A 110 -18.93 -2.20 8.45
C ALA A 110 -19.07 -3.70 8.88
N ASP A 111 -18.13 -4.23 9.63
CA ASP A 111 -17.99 -5.25 10.72
C ASP A 111 -17.46 -6.67 10.40
N ALA A 112 -16.82 -7.39 11.24
CA ALA A 112 -15.79 -7.52 12.26
C ALA A 112 -15.25 -8.98 12.43
N ALA A 113 -14.07 -9.14 12.99
CA ALA A 113 -13.42 -10.08 13.95
C ALA A 113 -12.35 -11.11 13.52
N ALA A 114 -11.33 -11.27 14.13
CA ALA A 114 -9.96 -11.51 14.58
C ALA A 114 -9.37 -12.95 14.40
N PRO A 115 -8.04 -13.30 14.64
CA PRO A 115 -6.88 -12.50 15.01
C PRO A 115 -5.56 -12.76 14.22
N ALA A 116 -4.85 -11.71 13.88
CA ALA A 116 -3.39 -11.64 13.80
C ALA A 116 -2.88 -11.05 15.13
N GLU A 117 -1.56 -10.99 15.38
CA GLU A 117 -1.05 -10.27 16.54
C GLU A 117 -1.30 -8.78 16.36
N GLU A 118 -2.11 -8.21 17.22
CA GLU A 118 -2.41 -6.78 17.25
C GLU A 118 -1.36 -6.05 18.07
N LEU A 119 -0.53 -5.24 17.40
CA LEU A 119 0.55 -4.49 18.05
C LEU A 119 0.08 -3.18 18.64
N LEU A 120 -0.85 -2.51 17.97
CA LEU A 120 -1.39 -1.21 18.34
C LEU A 120 -2.78 -1.07 17.76
N THR A 121 -3.70 -0.54 18.58
CA THR A 121 -5.03 -0.13 18.13
C THR A 121 -5.20 1.36 18.33
N ALA A 122 -5.80 2.03 17.37
CA ALA A 122 -6.13 3.44 17.46
C ALA A 122 -7.52 3.69 16.85
N ARG A 123 -8.18 4.72 17.31
CA ARG A 123 -9.45 5.16 16.76
C ARG A 123 -9.32 6.58 16.24
N VAL A 124 -9.57 6.74 14.95
CA VAL A 124 -9.52 8.04 14.28
C VAL A 124 -10.87 8.27 13.60
N ASP A 125 -11.65 9.17 14.18
CA ASP A 125 -13.01 9.49 13.72
C ASP A 125 -13.89 8.23 13.58
N ALA A 126 -14.29 7.86 12.37
CA ALA A 126 -15.07 6.66 12.08
C ALA A 126 -14.21 5.43 11.74
N LEU A 127 -12.88 5.53 11.82
CA LEU A 127 -11.96 4.42 11.59
C LEU A 127 -11.54 3.75 12.88
N ASP A 128 -11.64 2.44 12.94
CA ASP A 128 -10.89 1.60 13.85
C ASP A 128 -9.64 1.10 13.14
N LEU A 129 -8.47 1.38 13.69
CA LEU A 129 -7.17 1.14 13.12
C LEU A 129 -6.44 0.12 13.98
N THR A 130 -5.91 -0.94 13.36
CA THR A 130 -5.15 -1.98 14.05
C THR A 130 -3.84 -2.22 13.29
N VAL A 131 -2.72 -2.10 13.98
CA VAL A 131 -1.42 -2.49 13.45
C VAL A 131 -1.21 -3.97 13.75
N LEU A 132 -1.01 -4.75 12.69
CA LEU A 132 -0.87 -6.19 12.72
C LEU A 132 0.56 -6.60 12.43
N ARG A 133 1.05 -7.62 13.14
CA ARG A 133 2.23 -8.39 12.76
C ARG A 133 1.82 -9.79 12.36
N GLY A 134 2.21 -10.23 11.16
CA GLY A 134 1.93 -11.60 10.70
C GLY A 134 2.38 -11.85 9.28
N GLY A 135 2.49 -13.13 8.90
CA GLY A 135 2.59 -13.54 7.50
C GLY A 135 1.29 -13.25 6.75
N GLY A 136 1.34 -13.25 5.41
CA GLY A 136 0.18 -12.93 4.58
C GLY A 136 -1.04 -13.79 4.90
N ARG A 137 -0.85 -15.08 5.21
CA ARG A 137 -1.93 -15.97 5.64
C ARG A 137 -2.59 -15.52 6.95
N ALA A 138 -1.79 -15.17 7.98
CA ALA A 138 -2.31 -14.76 9.28
C ALA A 138 -3.10 -13.43 9.18
N VAL A 139 -2.59 -12.47 8.40
CA VAL A 139 -3.30 -11.22 8.10
C VAL A 139 -4.57 -11.48 7.30
N GLY A 140 -4.53 -12.43 6.37
CA GLY A 140 -5.70 -12.86 5.62
C GLY A 140 -6.77 -13.55 6.48
N GLU A 141 -6.37 -14.36 7.45
CA GLU A 141 -7.26 -15.00 8.42
C GLU A 141 -7.87 -13.95 9.37
N TRP A 142 -7.05 -13.02 9.85
CA TRP A 142 -7.52 -11.88 10.64
C TRP A 142 -8.58 -11.07 9.87
N ALA A 143 -8.30 -10.72 8.62
CA ALA A 143 -9.22 -9.96 7.77
C ALA A 143 -10.57 -10.68 7.60
N ARG A 144 -10.55 -12.01 7.32
CA ARG A 144 -11.80 -12.79 7.20
C ARG A 144 -12.55 -12.85 8.52
N ALA A 145 -11.83 -13.05 9.61
CA ALA A 145 -12.40 -13.09 10.94
C ALA A 145 -12.95 -11.72 11.38
N HIS A 146 -12.52 -10.60 10.75
CA HIS A 146 -13.08 -9.25 10.88
C HIS A 146 -14.16 -8.94 9.84
N GLY A 147 -14.68 -9.96 9.13
CA GLY A 147 -15.78 -9.81 8.18
C GLY A 147 -15.37 -9.27 6.81
N PHE A 148 -14.06 -9.21 6.50
CA PHE A 148 -13.58 -8.75 5.20
C PHE A 148 -13.49 -9.89 4.20
N GLY A 149 -14.17 -9.73 3.05
CA GLY A 149 -14.03 -10.63 1.92
C GLY A 149 -12.72 -10.37 1.19
N LEU A 150 -11.77 -11.31 1.26
CA LEU A 150 -10.52 -11.22 0.53
C LEU A 150 -10.70 -11.69 -0.91
N SER A 151 -10.04 -11.01 -1.84
CA SER A 151 -9.92 -11.43 -3.24
C SER A 151 -9.03 -12.68 -3.39
N VAL A 152 -9.10 -13.33 -4.54
CA VAL A 152 -8.35 -14.56 -4.82
C VAL A 152 -6.84 -14.38 -4.80
N ASP A 153 -6.37 -13.19 -5.19
CA ASP A 153 -4.96 -12.78 -5.22
C ASP A 153 -4.42 -12.29 -3.87
N ALA A 154 -5.28 -12.12 -2.86
CA ALA A 154 -4.86 -11.61 -1.55
C ALA A 154 -3.75 -12.43 -0.87
N PRO A 155 -3.75 -13.77 -0.87
CA PRO A 155 -2.66 -14.52 -0.27
C PRO A 155 -1.30 -14.19 -0.88
N GLU A 156 -1.20 -14.15 -2.19
CA GLU A 156 0.05 -13.84 -2.91
C GLU A 156 0.52 -12.41 -2.62
N VAL A 157 -0.40 -11.43 -2.70
CA VAL A 157 -0.07 -10.03 -2.48
C VAL A 157 0.36 -9.79 -1.02
N LEU A 158 -0.34 -10.36 -0.05
CA LEU A 158 0.01 -10.21 1.37
C LEU A 158 1.33 -10.92 1.70
N ASP A 159 1.61 -12.08 1.13
CA ASP A 159 2.89 -12.79 1.32
C ASP A 159 4.06 -12.02 0.68
N PHE A 160 3.86 -11.38 -0.46
CA PHE A 160 4.85 -10.48 -1.06
C PHE A 160 5.28 -9.36 -0.10
N TYR A 161 4.34 -8.80 0.67
CA TYR A 161 4.66 -7.79 1.68
C TYR A 161 5.27 -8.40 2.93
N ALA A 162 4.68 -9.46 3.45
CA ALA A 162 5.12 -10.12 4.68
C ALA A 162 6.57 -10.62 4.60
N ALA A 163 7.04 -11.01 3.41
CA ALA A 163 8.43 -11.41 3.17
C ALA A 163 9.44 -10.27 3.37
N ARG A 164 9.02 -9.00 3.31
CA ARG A 164 9.88 -7.82 3.45
C ARG A 164 9.68 -7.09 4.78
N SER A 165 8.44 -6.93 5.18
CA SER A 165 8.02 -6.41 6.47
C SER A 165 6.68 -7.05 6.83
N PRO A 166 6.61 -7.88 7.88
CA PRO A 166 5.36 -8.53 8.28
C PRO A 166 4.45 -7.59 9.09
N ILE A 167 4.47 -6.29 8.78
CA ILE A 167 3.71 -5.25 9.47
C ILE A 167 2.67 -4.66 8.54
N PHE A 168 1.42 -4.61 9.01
CA PHE A 168 0.28 -4.11 8.25
C PHE A 168 -0.57 -3.20 9.12
N LEU A 169 -1.10 -2.12 8.54
CA LEU A 169 -2.21 -1.38 9.12
C LEU A 169 -3.51 -1.92 8.52
N ALA A 170 -4.38 -2.42 9.37
CA ALA A 170 -5.76 -2.70 9.01
C ALA A 170 -6.65 -1.55 9.48
N ALA A 171 -7.44 -0.99 8.58
CA ALA A 171 -8.40 0.07 8.86
C ALA A 171 -9.81 -0.46 8.62
N SER A 172 -10.67 -0.37 9.62
CA SER A 172 -12.08 -0.71 9.54
C SER A 172 -12.93 0.55 9.70
N PHE A 173 -13.84 0.80 8.79
CA PHE A 173 -14.70 1.96 8.81
C PHE A 173 -16.06 1.64 9.49
N ASP A 174 -16.47 2.48 10.45
CA ASP A 174 -17.74 2.41 11.15
C ASP A 174 -18.67 3.54 10.65
N ALA A 175 -19.60 3.17 9.79
CA ALA A 175 -20.50 4.16 9.19
C ALA A 175 -21.55 4.72 10.14
N ARG A 176 -21.98 3.96 11.15
CA ARG A 176 -22.89 4.52 12.16
C ARG A 176 -22.22 5.62 12.95
N ARG A 177 -20.92 5.42 13.22
CA ARG A 177 -20.10 6.43 13.89
C ARG A 177 -19.82 7.63 12.98
N ALA A 178 -19.62 7.41 11.69
CA ALA A 178 -19.49 8.48 10.70
C ALA A 178 -20.77 9.32 10.63
N GLU A 179 -21.93 8.69 10.51
CA GLU A 179 -23.23 9.35 10.50
C GLU A 179 -23.49 10.15 11.80
N ALA A 180 -23.23 9.54 12.96
CA ALA A 180 -23.38 10.22 14.25
C ALA A 180 -22.45 11.43 14.43
N ARG A 181 -21.37 11.53 13.64
CA ARG A 181 -20.43 12.66 13.62
C ARG A 181 -20.70 13.66 12.51
N GLY A 182 -21.74 13.44 11.71
CA GLY A 182 -22.00 14.26 10.52
C GLY A 182 -20.91 14.17 9.46
N GLN A 183 -20.07 13.14 9.51
CA GLN A 183 -19.07 12.88 8.50
C GLN A 183 -19.78 12.41 7.24
N GLY A 184 -19.74 13.25 6.20
CA GLY A 184 -20.27 12.89 4.89
C GLY A 184 -19.49 11.69 4.36
N LEU A 185 -20.24 10.72 3.84
CA LEU A 185 -19.68 9.61 3.13
C LEU A 185 -18.90 10.12 1.92
N GLY A 186 -17.65 9.72 1.80
CA GLY A 186 -16.72 10.27 0.81
C GLY A 186 -15.78 11.37 1.31
N SER A 187 -15.96 11.91 2.53
CA SER A 187 -14.90 12.68 3.17
C SER A 187 -13.87 11.68 3.73
N GLY A 188 -12.71 11.59 3.07
CA GLY A 188 -11.65 10.73 3.55
C GLY A 188 -11.16 11.18 4.92
N THR A 189 -11.07 10.26 5.87
CA THR A 189 -10.42 10.52 7.16
C THR A 189 -8.91 10.40 6.97
N PRO A 190 -8.13 11.48 7.14
CA PRO A 190 -6.67 11.40 7.04
C PRO A 190 -6.11 10.65 8.27
N VAL A 191 -5.22 9.70 8.00
CA VAL A 191 -4.46 8.97 9.03
C VAL A 191 -2.99 9.27 8.84
N HIS A 192 -2.32 9.65 9.91
CA HIS A 192 -0.89 9.88 9.96
C HIS A 192 -0.21 8.77 10.75
N LEU A 193 0.79 8.16 10.14
CA LEU A 193 1.65 7.13 10.73
C LEU A 193 3.06 7.69 10.87
N THR A 194 3.65 7.54 12.05
CA THR A 194 5.06 7.84 12.32
C THR A 194 5.82 6.53 12.37
N ILE A 195 6.63 6.22 11.36
CA ILE A 195 7.25 4.89 11.18
C ILE A 195 8.77 5.01 11.19
N PRO A 196 9.46 4.64 12.27
CA PRO A 196 10.92 4.50 12.26
C PRO A 196 11.34 3.44 11.25
N THR A 197 12.11 3.83 10.22
CA THR A 197 12.59 2.90 9.19
C THR A 197 13.83 3.46 8.50
N ALA A 198 14.75 2.57 8.13
CA ALA A 198 15.91 2.92 7.29
C ALA A 198 15.61 2.80 5.79
N ASN A 199 14.51 2.14 5.43
CA ASN A 199 14.15 1.82 4.06
C ASN A 199 12.68 2.19 3.80
N PRO A 200 12.36 3.48 3.66
CA PRO A 200 11.00 3.92 3.37
C PRO A 200 10.54 3.43 2.01
N TRP A 201 9.25 3.12 1.92
CA TRP A 201 8.60 2.76 0.66
C TRP A 201 7.17 3.28 0.57
N VAL A 202 6.68 3.46 -0.65
CA VAL A 202 5.25 3.64 -0.92
C VAL A 202 4.68 2.34 -1.48
N PRO A 203 3.69 1.70 -0.82
CA PRO A 203 3.12 0.45 -1.27
C PRO A 203 2.22 0.69 -2.49
N LEU A 204 2.69 0.30 -3.67
CA LEU A 204 1.96 0.44 -4.92
C LEU A 204 1.29 -0.87 -5.36
N ARG A 205 1.93 -2.01 -5.17
CA ARG A 205 1.39 -3.31 -5.58
C ARG A 205 0.05 -3.61 -4.91
N ILE A 206 -0.14 -3.18 -3.66
CA ILE A 206 -1.40 -3.37 -2.92
C ILE A 206 -2.60 -2.70 -3.58
N LEU A 207 -2.39 -1.67 -4.41
CA LEU A 207 -3.45 -1.00 -5.15
C LEU A 207 -4.12 -1.90 -6.19
N GLY A 208 -3.40 -2.93 -6.64
CA GLY A 208 -3.93 -3.94 -7.56
C GLY A 208 -4.78 -5.02 -6.90
N LEU A 209 -4.81 -5.08 -5.55
CA LEU A 209 -5.49 -6.14 -4.82
C LEU A 209 -6.99 -6.21 -5.17
N GLY A 210 -7.43 -7.37 -5.63
CA GLY A 210 -8.82 -7.62 -6.02
C GLY A 210 -9.25 -7.03 -7.36
N HIS A 211 -8.32 -6.41 -8.10
CA HIS A 211 -8.55 -5.91 -9.45
C HIS A 211 -8.22 -6.96 -10.51
N ARG A 212 -8.89 -6.89 -11.66
CA ARG A 212 -8.46 -7.65 -12.83
C ARG A 212 -7.16 -7.06 -13.39
N PRO A 213 -6.26 -7.85 -13.98
CA PRO A 213 -4.96 -7.34 -14.49
C PRO A 213 -5.06 -6.14 -15.44
N ALA A 214 -6.15 -6.01 -16.19
CA ALA A 214 -6.38 -4.91 -17.14
C ALA A 214 -7.06 -3.68 -16.51
N ASP A 215 -7.54 -3.75 -15.27
CA ASP A 215 -8.23 -2.64 -14.64
C ASP A 215 -7.26 -1.47 -14.42
N PRO A 216 -7.66 -0.21 -14.73
CA PRO A 216 -6.80 0.95 -14.56
C PRO A 216 -6.60 1.28 -13.08
N ILE A 217 -5.37 1.63 -12.71
CA ILE A 217 -5.00 2.11 -11.39
C ILE A 217 -4.41 3.51 -11.52
N GLN A 218 -4.92 4.43 -10.73
CA GLN A 218 -4.43 5.80 -10.64
C GLN A 218 -4.14 6.19 -9.20
N ALA A 219 -2.98 6.84 -8.97
CA ALA A 219 -2.61 7.37 -7.67
C ALA A 219 -1.74 8.62 -7.79
N ASP A 220 -1.80 9.46 -6.76
CA ASP A 220 -0.93 10.59 -6.56
C ASP A 220 -0.05 10.32 -5.34
N VAL A 221 1.26 10.38 -5.53
CA VAL A 221 2.25 10.17 -4.48
C VAL A 221 3.08 11.44 -4.32
N TYR A 222 3.02 12.03 -3.14
CA TYR A 222 3.86 13.15 -2.73
C TYR A 222 4.97 12.64 -1.84
N LEU A 223 6.21 13.04 -2.13
CA LEU A 223 7.35 12.80 -1.26
C LEU A 223 7.86 14.14 -0.74
N LEU A 224 8.04 14.23 0.57
CA LEU A 224 8.75 15.34 1.22
C LEU A 224 9.96 14.77 1.95
N THR A 225 11.15 15.09 1.46
CA THR A 225 12.42 14.54 1.96
C THR A 225 13.40 15.65 2.23
N ASP A 226 14.38 15.45 3.10
CA ASP A 226 15.40 16.46 3.46
C ASP A 226 16.38 16.76 2.30
N ARG A 227 16.37 15.95 1.25
CA ARG A 227 17.11 16.16 -0.01
C ARG A 227 16.42 15.43 -1.17
N ARG A 228 16.88 15.69 -2.39
CA ARG A 228 16.36 14.99 -3.58
C ARG A 228 16.49 13.47 -3.39
N PRO A 229 15.38 12.72 -3.41
CA PRO A 229 15.43 11.26 -3.23
C PRO A 229 15.87 10.56 -4.51
N ALA A 230 16.57 9.42 -4.38
CA ALA A 230 16.63 8.42 -5.43
C ALA A 230 15.46 7.46 -5.30
N LEU A 231 14.92 7.01 -6.41
CA LEU A 231 13.70 6.18 -6.50
C LEU A 231 14.00 4.87 -7.22
N LEU A 232 13.39 3.78 -6.73
CA LEU A 232 13.48 2.46 -7.37
C LEU A 232 12.09 1.78 -7.34
N PRO A 233 11.58 1.35 -8.50
CA PRO A 233 12.11 1.58 -9.84
C PRO A 233 12.13 3.07 -10.20
N GLY A 234 13.01 3.44 -11.13
CA GLY A 234 13.05 4.80 -11.63
C GLY A 234 11.75 5.17 -12.33
N PRO A 235 11.27 6.42 -12.18
CA PRO A 235 10.06 6.88 -12.85
C PRO A 235 10.17 6.74 -14.37
N VAL A 236 9.04 6.48 -15.03
CA VAL A 236 8.96 6.48 -16.50
C VAL A 236 8.90 7.90 -17.05
N ASP A 237 9.27 8.07 -18.31
CA ASP A 237 9.14 9.36 -19.00
C ASP A 237 7.67 9.79 -19.08
N GLY A 238 7.43 11.11 -19.00
CA GLY A 238 6.09 11.68 -19.04
C GLY A 238 5.28 11.24 -20.27
N GLY A 239 4.00 10.96 -20.05
CA GLY A 239 3.09 10.45 -21.09
C GLY A 239 3.11 8.94 -21.30
N ARG A 240 3.99 8.20 -20.65
CA ARG A 240 3.97 6.72 -20.63
C ARG A 240 3.18 6.21 -19.44
N ARG A 241 2.51 5.07 -19.60
CA ARG A 241 1.88 4.38 -18.47
C ARG A 241 2.93 3.87 -17.49
N GLY A 242 2.68 4.07 -16.20
CA GLY A 242 3.59 3.67 -15.13
C GLY A 242 3.57 4.67 -13.98
N VAL A 243 4.71 4.82 -13.33
CA VAL A 243 4.96 5.83 -12.29
C VAL A 243 5.78 6.95 -12.92
N SER A 244 5.17 8.08 -13.19
CA SER A 244 5.84 9.27 -13.78
C SER A 244 6.17 10.31 -12.73
N LEU A 245 7.33 10.95 -12.85
CA LEU A 245 7.75 12.07 -11.98
C LEU A 245 7.29 13.38 -12.63
N GLU A 246 6.24 13.98 -12.07
CA GLU A 246 5.60 15.18 -12.60
C GLU A 246 6.25 16.47 -12.06
N ARG A 247 6.77 16.43 -10.84
CA ARG A 247 7.50 17.54 -10.20
C ARG A 247 8.62 17.01 -9.32
N SER A 248 9.75 17.72 -9.32
CA SER A 248 10.87 17.45 -8.41
C SER A 248 11.64 18.76 -8.20
N GLY A 249 11.65 19.26 -6.98
CA GLY A 249 12.32 20.52 -6.65
C GLY A 249 12.25 20.86 -5.17
N PRO A 250 12.95 21.91 -4.74
CA PRO A 250 12.84 22.41 -3.37
C PRO A 250 11.40 22.79 -3.03
N ALA A 251 10.92 22.39 -1.85
CA ALA A 251 9.66 22.87 -1.30
C ALA A 251 9.83 24.34 -0.86
N SER A 252 8.87 25.19 -1.22
CA SER A 252 8.90 26.58 -0.82
C SER A 252 8.69 26.75 0.69
N ALA A 253 9.26 27.80 1.29
CA ALA A 253 9.05 28.11 2.71
C ALA A 253 7.56 28.33 3.01
N GLN A 254 6.82 28.93 2.07
CA GLN A 254 5.37 29.12 2.19
C GLN A 254 4.62 27.80 2.25
N LEU A 255 4.94 26.86 1.34
CA LEU A 255 4.34 25.51 1.37
C LEU A 255 4.59 24.82 2.70
N LEU A 256 5.84 24.83 3.17
CA LEU A 256 6.20 24.19 4.45
C LEU A 256 5.51 24.87 5.65
N ALA A 257 5.37 26.20 5.64
CA ALA A 257 4.65 26.94 6.66
C ALA A 257 3.16 26.58 6.66
N ASP A 258 2.54 26.51 5.48
CA ASP A 258 1.15 26.09 5.32
C ASP A 258 0.96 24.67 5.86
N LEU A 259 1.77 23.71 5.41
CA LEU A 259 1.65 22.31 5.84
C LEU A 259 1.85 22.15 7.35
N ARG A 260 2.84 22.83 7.95
CA ARG A 260 3.11 22.78 9.39
C ARG A 260 1.96 23.28 10.26
N ALA A 261 1.10 24.12 9.70
CA ALA A 261 -0.09 24.61 10.40
C ALA A 261 -1.21 23.56 10.49
N ASP A 262 -1.12 22.46 9.73
CA ASP A 262 -2.09 21.39 9.77
C ASP A 262 -1.76 20.34 10.85
N THR A 263 -2.78 19.61 11.30
CA THR A 263 -2.65 18.60 12.36
C THR A 263 -1.68 17.49 11.96
N GLY A 264 -0.77 17.11 12.86
CA GLY A 264 0.20 16.03 12.65
C GLY A 264 1.40 16.41 11.77
N MET A 265 1.47 17.66 11.27
CA MET A 265 2.53 18.10 10.34
C MET A 265 3.65 18.92 11.01
N GLY A 266 3.64 19.01 12.34
CA GLY A 266 4.64 19.78 13.12
C GLY A 266 6.07 19.27 13.02
N TRP A 267 6.31 18.05 12.51
CA TRP A 267 7.62 17.47 12.26
C TRP A 267 8.37 18.15 11.10
N LEU A 268 7.67 18.82 10.20
CA LEU A 268 8.29 19.50 9.06
C LEU A 268 9.17 20.67 9.53
N PRO A 269 10.39 20.84 8.98
CA PRO A 269 11.22 22.02 9.23
C PRO A 269 10.64 23.26 8.53
N ALA A 270 11.16 24.43 8.89
CA ALA A 270 10.76 25.68 8.26
C ALA A 270 11.23 25.82 6.80
N SER A 271 12.28 25.09 6.44
CA SER A 271 12.89 25.11 5.10
C SER A 271 13.74 23.85 4.90
N GLY A 272 14.26 23.64 3.69
CA GLY A 272 15.24 22.61 3.42
C GLY A 272 14.65 21.24 3.01
N MET A 273 13.35 21.18 2.73
CA MET A 273 12.72 19.98 2.20
C MET A 273 12.69 19.98 0.67
N TRP A 274 12.72 18.79 0.10
CA TRP A 274 12.55 18.53 -1.32
C TRP A 274 11.18 17.91 -1.57
N LEU A 275 10.40 18.52 -2.46
CA LEU A 275 9.10 18.01 -2.90
C LEU A 275 9.26 17.24 -4.21
N SER A 276 8.80 15.99 -4.22
CA SER A 276 8.57 15.24 -5.45
C SER A 276 7.10 14.87 -5.54
N TYR A 277 6.51 15.03 -6.73
CA TYR A 277 5.17 14.56 -7.03
C TYR A 277 5.25 13.52 -8.15
N LEU A 278 4.74 12.34 -7.86
CA LEU A 278 4.66 11.24 -8.80
C LEU A 278 3.19 10.92 -9.08
N ARG A 279 2.90 10.68 -10.36
CA ARG A 279 1.61 10.17 -10.79
C ARG A 279 1.75 8.70 -11.15
N VAL A 280 0.88 7.89 -10.60
CA VAL A 280 0.68 6.50 -11.01
C VAL A 280 -0.48 6.47 -11.99
N ASP A 281 -0.24 6.02 -13.22
CA ASP A 281 -1.25 5.75 -14.24
C ASP A 281 -0.87 4.46 -14.97
N THR A 282 -1.48 3.37 -14.56
CA THR A 282 -1.10 2.03 -15.02
C THR A 282 -2.26 1.05 -14.94
N THR A 283 -1.98 -0.23 -15.06
CA THR A 283 -2.97 -1.31 -14.83
C THR A 283 -2.58 -2.13 -13.61
N ALA A 284 -3.56 -2.78 -12.97
CA ALA A 284 -3.33 -3.60 -11.79
C ALA A 284 -2.28 -4.70 -12.03
N GLY A 285 -2.32 -5.36 -13.18
CA GLY A 285 -1.35 -6.40 -13.54
C GLY A 285 0.08 -5.89 -13.78
N ALA A 286 0.26 -4.57 -13.99
CA ALA A 286 1.58 -3.97 -14.14
C ALA A 286 2.19 -3.52 -12.79
N LEU A 287 1.40 -3.46 -11.72
CA LEU A 287 1.86 -3.13 -10.37
C LEU A 287 2.44 -4.36 -9.66
N THR A 288 3.61 -4.78 -10.07
CA THR A 288 4.30 -5.97 -9.51
C THR A 288 5.29 -5.64 -8.40
N HIS A 289 5.52 -4.36 -8.12
CA HIS A 289 6.52 -3.86 -7.17
C HIS A 289 6.05 -2.54 -6.53
N ASP A 290 6.79 -2.08 -5.54
CA ASP A 290 6.54 -0.84 -4.81
C ASP A 290 7.57 0.23 -5.15
N LEU A 291 7.36 1.45 -4.67
CA LEU A 291 8.31 2.54 -4.82
C LEU A 291 9.19 2.62 -3.57
N ALA A 292 10.42 2.13 -3.66
CA ALA A 292 11.43 2.36 -2.63
C ALA A 292 12.05 3.75 -2.79
N VAL A 293 12.31 4.40 -1.65
CA VAL A 293 12.82 5.77 -1.58
C VAL A 293 14.15 5.77 -0.81
N ASP A 294 15.21 6.28 -1.42
CA ASP A 294 16.43 6.62 -0.69
C ASP A 294 16.51 8.15 -0.51
N ALA A 295 16.26 8.61 0.70
CA ALA A 295 16.42 9.99 1.11
C ALA A 295 17.77 10.27 1.80
N SER A 296 18.66 9.26 1.96
CA SER A 296 19.98 9.41 2.56
C SER A 296 20.94 10.23 1.69
N GLY A 297 20.64 10.37 0.41
CA GLY A 297 21.49 11.02 -0.58
C GLY A 297 22.59 10.14 -1.16
N HIS A 298 22.65 8.86 -0.77
CA HIS A 298 23.62 7.90 -1.33
C HIS A 298 23.19 7.35 -2.70
N GLY A 299 21.98 7.64 -3.15
CA GLY A 299 21.44 7.23 -4.45
C GLY A 299 21.18 5.71 -4.57
N ARG A 300 20.95 5.03 -3.46
CA ARG A 300 20.81 3.57 -3.39
C ARG A 300 19.54 3.15 -2.66
N PRO A 301 18.36 3.33 -3.28
CA PRO A 301 17.12 2.80 -2.73
C PRO A 301 17.18 1.27 -2.67
N SER A 302 16.56 0.69 -1.64
CA SER A 302 16.62 -0.75 -1.37
C SER A 302 15.84 -1.57 -2.39
N PRO A 303 16.46 -2.50 -3.15
CA PRO A 303 15.71 -3.41 -4.03
C PRO A 303 14.76 -4.32 -3.25
N VAL A 304 15.07 -4.66 -2.00
CA VAL A 304 14.17 -5.40 -1.12
C VAL A 304 12.94 -4.55 -0.79
N ALA A 305 13.12 -3.29 -0.40
CA ALA A 305 12.00 -2.38 -0.13
C ALA A 305 11.10 -2.18 -1.37
N ALA A 306 11.68 -2.14 -2.56
CA ALA A 306 10.91 -2.10 -3.81
C ALA A 306 10.21 -3.43 -4.16
N GLY A 307 10.56 -4.53 -3.50
CA GLY A 307 10.07 -5.87 -3.86
C GLY A 307 10.69 -6.43 -5.15
N LEU A 308 11.84 -5.90 -5.55
CA LEU A 308 12.62 -6.36 -6.71
C LEU A 308 13.68 -7.40 -6.33
N ALA A 309 13.90 -7.60 -5.03
CA ALA A 309 14.75 -8.64 -4.49
C ALA A 309 14.11 -9.24 -3.23
N VAL A 310 14.43 -10.50 -2.96
CA VAL A 310 14.02 -11.18 -1.72
C VAL A 310 14.97 -10.78 -0.60
N PRO A 311 14.49 -10.57 0.65
CA PRO A 311 15.37 -10.39 1.81
C PRO A 311 16.32 -11.58 1.91
N ALA A 312 17.61 -11.32 2.20
CA ALA A 312 18.52 -12.37 2.58
C ALA A 312 17.98 -12.98 3.88
N GLY A 313 17.56 -14.24 3.83
CA GLY A 313 17.02 -14.94 5.01
C GLY A 313 18.09 -15.00 6.09
N ASP A 314 17.73 -14.71 7.33
CA ASP A 314 18.58 -14.89 8.52
C ASP A 314 18.82 -16.40 8.77
N GLY A 315 19.42 -17.09 7.83
CA GLY A 315 19.60 -18.53 7.91
C GLY A 315 20.21 -19.22 6.71
N ALA A 316 20.56 -18.50 5.66
CA ALA A 316 21.47 -19.04 4.66
C ALA A 316 22.90 -18.98 5.21
N GLY A 317 23.20 -19.91 6.14
CA GLY A 317 24.57 -20.38 6.27
C GLY A 317 25.09 -20.76 4.87
N PRO A 318 26.40 -20.70 4.59
CA PRO A 318 26.94 -21.03 3.28
C PRO A 318 26.30 -22.33 2.83
N PRO A 319 25.87 -22.46 1.55
CA PRO A 319 25.16 -23.63 1.06
C PRO A 319 25.96 -24.85 1.55
N GLY A 320 25.33 -25.60 2.47
CA GLY A 320 25.99 -26.70 3.12
C GLY A 320 26.53 -27.57 2.00
N THR A 321 27.85 -27.68 1.91
CA THR A 321 28.49 -28.57 0.95
C THR A 321 27.86 -29.93 1.22
N TRP A 322 27.00 -30.33 0.33
CA TRP A 322 26.49 -31.71 0.32
C TRP A 322 27.73 -32.58 0.43
N PRO A 323 27.80 -33.52 1.40
CA PRO A 323 28.96 -34.40 1.47
C PRO A 323 29.05 -35.07 0.12
N GLY A 324 30.03 -34.67 -0.65
CA GLY A 324 30.18 -35.06 -2.03
C GLY A 324 30.26 -36.61 -2.13
N PRO A 325 30.17 -37.19 -3.30
CA PRO A 325 30.15 -38.65 -3.49
C PRO A 325 31.27 -39.41 -2.79
N ALA A 326 32.32 -38.69 -2.35
CA ALA A 326 33.40 -39.26 -1.54
C ALA A 326 32.92 -39.82 -0.18
N LEU A 327 31.96 -39.20 0.51
CA LEU A 327 31.43 -39.69 1.78
C LEU A 327 30.53 -40.93 1.57
N ALA A 328 29.76 -40.93 0.48
CA ALA A 328 28.93 -42.08 0.10
C ALA A 328 29.80 -43.30 -0.27
N LEU A 329 30.91 -43.08 -0.97
CA LEU A 329 31.90 -44.13 -1.26
C LEU A 329 32.61 -44.64 0.00
N ALA A 330 32.95 -43.80 0.96
CA ALA A 330 33.56 -44.20 2.22
C ALA A 330 32.62 -45.07 3.07
N VAL A 331 31.32 -44.73 3.14
CA VAL A 331 30.31 -45.55 3.84
C VAL A 331 30.07 -46.88 3.13
N ALA A 332 30.01 -46.89 1.80
CA ALA A 332 29.86 -48.10 1.02
C ALA A 332 31.08 -49.04 1.17
N ALA A 333 32.32 -48.52 1.18
CA ALA A 333 33.53 -49.30 1.41
C ALA A 333 33.58 -49.90 2.81
N ALA A 334 33.18 -49.12 3.85
CA ALA A 334 33.11 -49.61 5.23
C ALA A 334 32.09 -50.75 5.40
N LEU A 335 30.91 -50.66 4.75
CA LEU A 335 29.90 -51.71 4.77
C LEU A 335 30.35 -52.96 4.03
N ALA A 336 31.02 -52.80 2.88
CA ALA A 336 31.55 -53.95 2.12
C ALA A 336 32.68 -54.67 2.94
N GLY A 337 33.55 -53.91 3.61
CA GLY A 337 34.56 -54.47 4.50
C GLY A 337 33.99 -55.27 5.68
N LEU A 338 32.86 -54.78 6.25
CA LEU A 338 32.20 -55.47 7.37
C LEU A 338 31.50 -56.79 6.92
N VAL A 339 30.98 -56.81 5.71
CA VAL A 339 30.35 -58.04 5.12
C VAL A 339 31.42 -59.10 4.81
N LEU A 340 32.56 -58.68 4.25
CA LEU A 340 33.67 -59.61 3.95
C LEU A 340 34.30 -60.17 5.23
N ALA A 341 34.49 -59.35 6.27
CA ALA A 341 35.02 -59.81 7.59
C ALA A 341 34.05 -60.79 8.28
N ARG A 342 32.74 -60.66 8.09
CA ARG A 342 31.76 -61.63 8.61
C ARG A 342 31.78 -62.97 7.84
N ARG A 343 31.98 -62.94 6.50
CA ARG A 343 32.05 -64.14 5.68
C ARG A 343 33.35 -64.93 5.93
N GLY A 344 34.47 -64.26 6.18
CA GLY A 344 35.74 -64.92 6.53
C GLY A 344 35.73 -65.68 7.87
N ARG A 345 34.87 -65.27 8.82
CA ARG A 345 34.72 -65.97 10.11
C ARG A 345 33.81 -67.18 10.07
N SER A 346 33.02 -67.36 9.02
CA SER A 346 32.15 -68.52 8.86
C SER A 346 32.81 -69.70 8.10
N ALA A 347 34.00 -69.44 7.54
CA ALA A 347 34.76 -70.45 6.80
C ALA A 347 35.84 -71.17 7.62
N LEU A 348 35.95 -70.85 8.93
CA LEU A 348 36.93 -71.44 9.87
C LEU A 348 36.23 -72.16 11.05
N ARG A 349 35.05 -72.64 10.83
CA ARG A 349 34.38 -73.60 11.75
C ARG A 349 33.92 -74.84 11.03
#